data_07e48112b216caa7992cd96e0d537b16
#
_entry.id   07e48112b216caa7992cd96e0d537b16
#
_cell.length_a   1.000
_cell.length_b   1.000
_cell.length_c   1.000
_cell.angle_alpha   90.00
_cell.angle_beta   90.00
_cell.angle_gamma   90.00
#
_symmetry.space_group_name_H-M   'P 1'
#
loop_
_entity.id
_entity.type
_entity.pdbx_description
1 polymer ?
#
loop_
_entity_poly.entity_id
_entity_poly.type
_entity_poly.pdbx_seq_one_letter_code
_entity_poly.pdbx_strand_id
1 'polypeptide(L)'
;MRRLFVALVAFVAASAGDAGAQAVTGPADDRAAIRQAALDYIEGWYEGNAARMESALHPELAKRIVRTNPQNRRSQLDQMSALTLVLGTRRGGGKDTPPARQQKDVIILDVFENAASAKVVASDWVDYMHLAKSNGRWVIVNVLWEMKPAAN
;
A
#
# COMPACT_ATOMS: atom_id res chain seq x y z
N MET A 1 -66.36 25.69 -36.78
CA MET A 1 -65.27 24.69 -36.80
C MET A 1 -64.11 25.27 -36.02
N ARG A 2 -63.96 24.88 -34.74
CA ARG A 2 -62.84 25.33 -33.84
C ARG A 2 -61.78 24.20 -33.79
N ARG A 3 -60.61 24.48 -34.31
CA ARG A 3 -59.47 23.56 -34.22
C ARG A 3 -58.78 23.75 -32.90
N LEU A 4 -58.77 22.74 -32.04
CA LEU A 4 -57.98 22.61 -30.82
C LEU A 4 -56.54 22.23 -31.21
N PHE A 5 -55.56 23.09 -30.87
CA PHE A 5 -54.17 22.68 -30.89
C PHE A 5 -53.81 22.15 -29.51
N VAL A 6 -53.48 20.89 -29.42
CA VAL A 6 -52.88 20.29 -28.23
C VAL A 6 -51.39 20.44 -28.31
N ALA A 7 -50.81 21.26 -27.43
CA ALA A 7 -49.37 21.40 -27.32
C ALA A 7 -48.83 20.29 -26.40
N LEU A 8 -48.02 19.40 -26.97
CA LEU A 8 -47.29 18.36 -26.25
C LEU A 8 -46.04 18.97 -25.61
N VAL A 9 -46.05 19.16 -24.28
CA VAL A 9 -44.85 19.56 -23.54
C VAL A 9 -44.06 18.31 -23.19
N ALA A 10 -42.88 18.12 -23.87
CA ALA A 10 -41.93 17.10 -23.53
C ALA A 10 -41.12 17.52 -22.30
N PHE A 11 -41.30 16.80 -21.22
CA PHE A 11 -40.49 16.95 -19.98
C PHE A 11 -39.17 16.18 -20.16
N VAL A 12 -38.09 16.90 -20.39
CA VAL A 12 -36.75 16.32 -20.39
C VAL A 12 -36.31 16.23 -18.92
N ALA A 13 -36.35 15.03 -18.37
CA ALA A 13 -35.75 14.74 -17.08
C ALA A 13 -34.23 14.74 -17.21
N ALA A 14 -33.58 15.79 -16.75
CA ALA A 14 -32.12 15.82 -16.59
C ALA A 14 -31.77 14.92 -15.39
N SER A 15 -31.23 13.75 -15.67
CA SER A 15 -30.56 12.93 -14.66
C SER A 15 -29.28 13.63 -14.21
N ALA A 16 -29.32 14.25 -13.04
CA ALA A 16 -28.14 14.74 -12.36
C ALA A 16 -27.31 13.49 -11.97
N GLY A 17 -26.24 13.24 -12.70
CA GLY A 17 -25.24 12.25 -12.29
C GLY A 17 -24.65 12.66 -10.96
N ASP A 18 -24.80 11.80 -9.95
CA ASP A 18 -24.12 11.91 -8.67
C ASP A 18 -22.61 11.81 -8.92
N ALA A 19 -21.98 12.96 -9.12
CA ALA A 19 -20.53 13.08 -9.04
C ALA A 19 -20.18 12.92 -7.56
N GLY A 20 -19.90 11.69 -7.14
CA GLY A 20 -19.45 11.38 -5.79
C GLY A 20 -18.28 12.31 -5.44
N ALA A 21 -18.54 13.32 -4.62
CA ALA A 21 -17.51 14.20 -4.08
C ALA A 21 -16.51 13.31 -3.33
N GLN A 22 -15.32 13.11 -3.89
CA GLN A 22 -14.21 12.50 -3.17
C GLN A 22 -13.93 13.41 -1.97
N ALA A 23 -14.14 12.88 -0.76
CA ALA A 23 -13.82 13.59 0.45
C ALA A 23 -12.33 13.98 0.40
N VAL A 24 -12.04 15.28 0.51
CA VAL A 24 -10.67 15.76 0.66
C VAL A 24 -10.22 15.31 2.04
N THR A 25 -9.42 14.24 2.09
CA THR A 25 -8.86 13.74 3.35
C THR A 25 -7.86 14.76 3.89
N GLY A 26 -8.04 15.16 5.16
CA GLY A 26 -7.12 16.08 5.83
C GLY A 26 -5.80 15.40 6.21
N PRO A 27 -4.79 16.17 6.69
CA PRO A 27 -3.47 15.62 7.06
C PRO A 27 -3.54 14.48 8.09
N ALA A 28 -4.50 14.48 9.01
CA ALA A 28 -4.71 13.41 9.99
C ALA A 28 -5.21 12.12 9.33
N ASP A 29 -6.13 12.24 8.37
CA ASP A 29 -6.68 11.12 7.61
C ASP A 29 -5.61 10.49 6.72
N ASP A 30 -4.75 11.29 6.11
CA ASP A 30 -3.62 10.81 5.31
C ASP A 30 -2.62 10.02 6.15
N ARG A 31 -2.28 10.49 7.36
CA ARG A 31 -1.41 9.74 8.26
C ARG A 31 -2.02 8.41 8.70
N ALA A 32 -3.33 8.37 8.96
CA ALA A 32 -4.05 7.14 9.27
C ALA A 32 -4.04 6.16 8.08
N ALA A 33 -4.28 6.64 6.87
CA ALA A 33 -4.26 5.83 5.65
C ALA A 33 -2.86 5.31 5.30
N ILE A 34 -1.80 6.12 5.49
CA ILE A 34 -0.41 5.70 5.34
C ILE A 34 -0.07 4.57 6.34
N ARG A 35 -0.46 4.75 7.61
CA ARG A 35 -0.28 3.73 8.65
C ARG A 35 -1.02 2.45 8.28
N GLN A 36 -2.25 2.56 7.79
CA GLN A 36 -3.04 1.40 7.39
C GLN A 36 -2.38 0.64 6.23
N ALA A 37 -1.90 1.34 5.18
CA ALA A 37 -1.17 0.69 4.08
C ALA A 37 0.08 -0.06 4.57
N ALA A 38 0.84 0.51 5.49
CA ALA A 38 2.01 -0.14 6.09
C ALA A 38 1.61 -1.35 6.96
N LEU A 39 0.49 -1.28 7.69
CA LEU A 39 -0.05 -2.40 8.46
C LEU A 39 -0.58 -3.51 7.54
N ASP A 40 -1.29 -3.16 6.47
CA ASP A 40 -1.80 -4.15 5.51
C ASP A 40 -0.66 -4.93 4.84
N TYR A 41 0.46 -4.27 4.59
CA TYR A 41 1.66 -4.91 4.11
C TYR A 41 2.24 -5.92 5.13
N ILE A 42 2.55 -5.49 6.36
CA ILE A 42 3.26 -6.35 7.33
C ILE A 42 2.35 -7.41 7.95
N GLU A 43 1.11 -7.09 8.24
CA GLU A 43 0.14 -8.05 8.74
C GLU A 43 -0.28 -9.02 7.64
N GLY A 44 -0.50 -8.54 6.41
CA GLY A 44 -0.74 -9.40 5.25
C GLY A 44 0.36 -10.45 5.08
N TRP A 45 1.64 -10.08 5.29
CA TRP A 45 2.76 -11.01 5.28
C TRP A 45 2.65 -12.07 6.37
N TYR A 46 2.44 -11.68 7.62
CA TYR A 46 2.34 -12.62 8.75
C TYR A 46 1.10 -13.51 8.69
N GLU A 47 0.01 -13.01 8.16
CA GLU A 47 -1.23 -13.77 7.96
C GLU A 47 -1.20 -14.69 6.75
N GLY A 48 -0.25 -14.48 5.82
CA GLY A 48 -0.27 -15.11 4.50
C GLY A 48 -1.45 -14.63 3.65
N ASN A 49 -1.96 -13.42 3.93
CA ASN A 49 -3.11 -12.82 3.27
C ASN A 49 -2.67 -12.03 2.04
N ALA A 50 -2.66 -12.72 0.89
CA ALA A 50 -2.22 -12.15 -0.37
C ALA A 50 -3.07 -10.96 -0.84
N ALA A 51 -4.38 -10.96 -0.58
CA ALA A 51 -5.26 -9.86 -0.97
C ALA A 51 -4.97 -8.60 -0.14
N ARG A 52 -4.71 -8.76 1.16
CA ARG A 52 -4.30 -7.68 2.04
C ARG A 52 -2.95 -7.10 1.63
N MET A 53 -1.97 -7.95 1.33
CA MET A 53 -0.67 -7.53 0.78
C MET A 53 -0.85 -6.74 -0.52
N GLU A 54 -1.63 -7.26 -1.47
CA GLU A 54 -1.86 -6.64 -2.77
C GLU A 54 -2.49 -5.25 -2.63
N SER A 55 -3.45 -5.09 -1.71
CA SER A 55 -4.11 -3.80 -1.46
C SER A 55 -3.16 -2.71 -0.95
N ALA A 56 -2.08 -3.08 -0.27
CA ALA A 56 -1.08 -2.15 0.25
C ALA A 56 -0.09 -1.67 -0.82
N LEU A 57 0.03 -2.37 -1.96
CA LEU A 57 1.11 -2.17 -2.92
C LEU A 57 0.63 -1.44 -4.17
N HIS A 58 1.51 -0.59 -4.73
CA HIS A 58 1.39 -0.16 -6.11
C HIS A 58 1.86 -1.31 -7.03
N PRO A 59 1.22 -1.55 -8.19
CA PRO A 59 1.65 -2.61 -9.12
C PRO A 59 3.12 -2.51 -9.55
N GLU A 60 3.64 -1.30 -9.66
CA GLU A 60 5.05 -1.01 -10.02
C GLU A 60 5.99 -0.93 -8.81
N LEU A 61 5.59 -1.48 -7.65
CA LEU A 61 6.46 -1.51 -6.48
C LEU A 61 7.83 -2.11 -6.83
N ALA A 62 8.87 -1.47 -6.28
CA ALA A 62 10.21 -2.04 -6.23
C ALA A 62 10.66 -2.22 -4.78
N LYS A 63 10.81 -3.47 -4.33
CA LYS A 63 11.40 -3.77 -3.00
C LYS A 63 12.83 -4.28 -3.19
N ARG A 64 13.79 -3.66 -2.51
CA ARG A 64 15.24 -3.91 -2.72
C ARG A 64 15.96 -4.15 -1.41
N ILE A 65 17.00 -5.00 -1.49
CA ILE A 65 17.99 -5.21 -0.43
C ILE A 65 19.39 -5.27 -1.03
N VAL A 66 20.38 -4.74 -0.33
CA VAL A 66 21.79 -4.95 -0.67
C VAL A 66 22.29 -6.21 0.04
N ARG A 67 22.75 -7.18 -0.71
CA ARG A 67 23.41 -8.38 -0.17
C ARG A 67 24.88 -8.35 -0.49
N THR A 68 25.71 -8.53 0.53
CA THR A 68 27.17 -8.61 0.36
C THR A 68 27.61 -10.07 0.44
N ASN A 69 28.26 -10.53 -0.62
CA ASN A 69 28.84 -11.87 -0.63
C ASN A 69 30.04 -11.91 0.34
N PRO A 70 30.04 -12.80 1.36
CA PRO A 70 31.07 -12.83 2.38
C PRO A 70 32.44 -13.29 1.86
N GLN A 71 32.50 -14.06 0.76
CA GLN A 71 33.74 -14.61 0.21
C GLN A 71 34.54 -13.57 -0.59
N ASN A 72 33.86 -12.77 -1.41
CA ASN A 72 34.53 -11.80 -2.29
C ASN A 72 34.22 -10.34 -1.95
N ARG A 73 33.40 -10.07 -0.93
CA ARG A 73 32.98 -8.75 -0.45
C ARG A 73 32.28 -7.87 -1.52
N ARG A 74 31.77 -8.48 -2.57
CA ARG A 74 30.99 -7.76 -3.58
C ARG A 74 29.55 -7.64 -3.13
N SER A 75 29.00 -6.44 -3.28
CA SER A 75 27.60 -6.16 -3.02
C SER A 75 26.77 -6.29 -4.30
N GLN A 76 25.57 -6.83 -4.15
CA GLN A 76 24.57 -6.98 -5.19
C GLN A 76 23.25 -6.39 -4.69
N LEU A 77 22.55 -5.67 -5.55
CA LEU A 77 21.22 -5.19 -5.28
C LEU A 77 20.19 -6.20 -5.78
N ASP A 78 19.53 -6.90 -4.86
CA ASP A 78 18.41 -7.77 -5.19
C ASP A 78 17.10 -6.98 -5.18
N GLN A 79 16.22 -7.31 -6.13
CA GLN A 79 14.94 -6.64 -6.26
C GLN A 79 13.80 -7.66 -6.41
N MET A 80 12.66 -7.36 -5.78
CA MET A 80 11.40 -8.06 -6.01
C MET A 80 10.28 -7.05 -6.33
N SER A 81 9.35 -7.49 -7.19
CA SER A 81 8.17 -6.73 -7.60
C SER A 81 7.00 -6.93 -6.64
N ALA A 82 5.94 -6.14 -6.81
CA ALA A 82 4.67 -6.35 -6.13
C ALA A 82 4.15 -7.79 -6.31
N LEU A 83 4.15 -8.28 -7.55
CA LEU A 83 3.70 -9.66 -7.85
C LEU A 83 4.52 -10.71 -7.08
N THR A 84 5.84 -10.54 -7.01
CA THR A 84 6.71 -11.46 -6.27
C THR A 84 6.35 -11.51 -4.78
N LEU A 85 6.07 -10.34 -4.18
CA LEU A 85 5.63 -10.25 -2.78
C LEU A 85 4.27 -10.90 -2.56
N VAL A 86 3.29 -10.59 -3.40
CA VAL A 86 1.93 -11.16 -3.31
C VAL A 86 1.97 -12.69 -3.44
N LEU A 87 2.74 -13.22 -4.39
CA LEU A 87 2.91 -14.66 -4.55
C LEU A 87 3.68 -15.29 -3.36
N GLY A 88 4.68 -14.60 -2.81
CA GLY A 88 5.38 -15.02 -1.60
C GLY A 88 4.44 -15.12 -0.40
N THR A 89 3.62 -14.08 -0.21
CA THR A 89 2.58 -14.04 0.84
C THR A 89 1.58 -15.17 0.67
N ARG A 90 1.10 -15.41 -0.55
CA ARG A 90 0.15 -16.50 -0.86
C ARG A 90 0.71 -17.89 -0.54
N ARG A 91 2.03 -18.09 -0.69
CA ARG A 91 2.71 -19.36 -0.34
C ARG A 91 2.96 -19.54 1.16
N GLY A 92 2.53 -18.60 1.97
CA GLY A 92 2.66 -18.69 3.43
C GLY A 92 3.34 -17.45 4.05
N GLY A 93 4.20 -16.74 3.30
CA GLY A 93 4.84 -15.52 3.79
C GLY A 93 5.53 -15.73 5.14
N GLY A 94 5.12 -14.91 6.11
CA GLY A 94 5.60 -14.95 7.50
C GLY A 94 4.74 -15.77 8.46
N LYS A 95 3.86 -16.66 7.98
CA LYS A 95 2.91 -17.43 8.81
C LYS A 95 3.59 -18.27 9.88
N ASP A 96 4.83 -18.70 9.64
CA ASP A 96 5.59 -19.49 10.60
C ASP A 96 6.14 -18.63 11.76
N THR A 97 6.03 -17.30 11.68
CA THR A 97 6.40 -16.41 12.78
C THR A 97 5.32 -16.47 13.86
N PRO A 98 5.62 -16.98 15.05
CA PRO A 98 4.63 -17.06 16.15
C PRO A 98 4.04 -15.68 16.47
N PRO A 99 2.74 -15.55 16.75
CA PRO A 99 2.10 -14.26 17.03
C PRO A 99 2.81 -13.42 18.08
N ALA A 100 3.32 -14.05 19.14
CA ALA A 100 4.07 -13.37 20.20
C ALA A 100 5.42 -12.79 19.74
N ARG A 101 5.94 -13.21 18.58
CA ARG A 101 7.18 -12.70 17.96
C ARG A 101 6.93 -11.75 16.81
N GLN A 102 5.69 -11.61 16.34
CA GLN A 102 5.36 -10.73 15.24
C GLN A 102 5.51 -9.26 15.65
N GLN A 103 6.60 -8.64 15.25
CA GLN A 103 6.79 -7.20 15.38
C GLN A 103 6.26 -6.49 14.13
N LYS A 104 5.51 -5.41 14.33
CA LYS A 104 4.82 -4.66 13.26
C LYS A 104 4.69 -3.17 13.62
N ASP A 105 5.80 -2.61 14.08
CA ASP A 105 5.82 -1.20 14.48
C ASP A 105 5.92 -0.32 13.24
N VAL A 106 4.92 0.53 13.04
CA VAL A 106 4.86 1.50 11.95
C VAL A 106 5.21 2.89 12.46
N ILE A 107 6.22 3.50 11.87
CA ILE A 107 6.70 4.85 12.16
C ILE A 107 6.61 5.68 10.87
N ILE A 108 5.75 6.69 10.84
CA ILE A 108 5.68 7.65 9.73
C ILE A 108 6.78 8.68 9.93
N LEU A 109 7.72 8.73 9.00
CA LEU A 109 8.89 9.60 9.07
C LEU A 109 8.57 11.01 8.56
N ASP A 110 7.91 11.09 7.38
CA ASP A 110 7.54 12.35 6.76
C ASP A 110 6.32 12.19 5.85
N VAL A 111 5.55 13.27 5.68
CA VAL A 111 4.42 13.35 4.76
C VAL A 111 4.41 14.72 4.10
N PHE A 112 4.46 14.74 2.77
CA PHE A 112 4.35 15.96 1.99
C PHE A 112 3.42 15.71 0.80
N GLU A 113 2.29 16.41 0.77
CA GLU A 113 1.27 16.29 -0.28
C GLU A 113 0.89 14.83 -0.55
N ASN A 114 1.18 14.33 -1.74
CA ASN A 114 0.89 12.96 -2.18
C ASN A 114 2.06 11.98 -2.00
N ALA A 115 3.07 12.34 -1.24
CA ALA A 115 4.25 11.53 -0.98
C ALA A 115 4.51 11.37 0.51
N ALA A 116 4.93 10.18 0.94
CA ALA A 116 5.27 9.92 2.32
C ALA A 116 6.45 8.95 2.45
N SER A 117 7.17 9.05 3.57
CA SER A 117 8.16 8.08 4.01
C SER A 117 7.70 7.43 5.31
N ALA A 118 7.88 6.13 5.41
CA ALA A 118 7.58 5.37 6.61
C ALA A 118 8.64 4.30 6.87
N LYS A 119 8.71 3.83 8.11
CA LYS A 119 9.55 2.71 8.54
C LYS A 119 8.66 1.66 9.20
N VAL A 120 8.84 0.41 8.80
CA VAL A 120 8.24 -0.74 9.47
C VAL A 120 9.35 -1.55 10.11
N VAL A 121 9.23 -1.78 11.44
CA VAL A 121 10.12 -2.68 12.17
C VAL A 121 9.39 -4.01 12.30
N ALA A 122 9.83 -5.00 11.53
CA ALA A 122 9.35 -6.38 11.56
C ALA A 122 10.17 -7.22 12.54
N SER A 123 9.83 -8.50 12.71
CA SER A 123 10.55 -9.41 13.64
C SER A 123 12.03 -9.51 13.31
N ASP A 124 12.37 -9.77 12.05
CA ASP A 124 13.74 -10.11 11.62
C ASP A 124 14.35 -9.08 10.67
N TRP A 125 13.62 -8.03 10.27
CA TRP A 125 14.09 -7.00 9.33
C TRP A 125 13.47 -5.63 9.62
N VAL A 126 13.99 -4.62 8.92
CA VAL A 126 13.44 -3.26 8.90
C VAL A 126 13.21 -2.85 7.45
N ASP A 127 12.01 -2.36 7.16
CA ASP A 127 11.64 -1.78 5.86
C ASP A 127 11.64 -0.26 5.95
N TYR A 128 12.30 0.42 5.01
CA TYR A 128 12.17 1.85 4.74
C TYR A 128 11.33 2.03 3.48
N MET A 129 10.17 2.65 3.62
CA MET A 129 9.14 2.70 2.59
C MET A 129 8.94 4.11 2.07
N HIS A 130 8.67 4.22 0.76
CA HIS A 130 8.02 5.38 0.17
C HIS A 130 6.61 5.00 -0.24
N LEU A 131 5.66 5.88 0.10
CA LEU A 131 4.26 5.74 -0.25
C LEU A 131 3.84 6.90 -1.12
N ALA A 132 2.89 6.65 -2.01
CA ALA A 132 2.27 7.68 -2.84
C ALA A 132 0.73 7.59 -2.72
N LYS A 133 0.08 8.75 -2.79
CA LYS A 133 -1.37 8.81 -2.90
C LYS A 133 -1.76 8.67 -4.38
N SER A 134 -2.09 7.45 -4.78
CA SER A 134 -2.48 7.08 -6.13
C SER A 134 -3.99 6.82 -6.21
N ASN A 135 -4.69 7.52 -7.10
CA ASN A 135 -6.15 7.42 -7.26
C ASN A 135 -6.91 7.55 -5.91
N GLY A 136 -6.50 8.49 -5.07
CA GLY A 136 -7.10 8.76 -3.76
C GLY A 136 -6.73 7.76 -2.65
N ARG A 137 -5.84 6.79 -2.91
CA ARG A 137 -5.40 5.78 -1.95
C ARG A 137 -3.90 5.87 -1.71
N TRP A 138 -3.47 5.71 -0.46
CA TRP A 138 -2.06 5.56 -0.13
C TRP A 138 -1.60 4.14 -0.39
N VAL A 139 -0.57 3.98 -1.21
CA VAL A 139 0.03 2.69 -1.58
C VAL A 139 1.55 2.76 -1.52
N ILE A 140 2.20 1.65 -1.23
CA ILE A 140 3.66 1.55 -1.15
C ILE A 140 4.22 1.42 -2.56
N VAL A 141 5.11 2.34 -2.95
CA VAL A 141 5.73 2.38 -4.29
C VAL A 141 7.19 1.93 -4.27
N ASN A 142 7.86 2.01 -3.12
CA ASN A 142 9.26 1.58 -2.98
C ASN A 142 9.55 1.11 -1.55
N VAL A 143 10.40 0.09 -1.42
CA VAL A 143 10.93 -0.39 -0.14
C VAL A 143 12.41 -0.66 -0.28
N LEU A 144 13.23 -0.08 0.58
CA LEU A 144 14.59 -0.53 0.86
C LEU A 144 14.58 -1.21 2.22
N TRP A 145 15.05 -2.45 2.30
CA TRP A 145 14.99 -3.23 3.52
C TRP A 145 16.33 -3.85 3.89
N GLU A 146 16.49 -4.15 5.16
CA GLU A 146 17.69 -4.76 5.71
C GLU A 146 17.33 -5.75 6.81
N MET A 147 18.05 -6.87 6.88
CA MET A 147 17.91 -7.85 7.96
C MET A 147 18.46 -7.28 9.26
N LYS A 148 17.79 -7.56 10.36
CA LYS A 148 18.37 -7.30 11.68
C LYS A 148 19.56 -8.22 11.92
N PRO A 149 20.57 -7.77 12.67
CA PRO A 149 21.65 -8.65 13.12
C PRO A 149 21.06 -9.86 13.86
N ALA A 150 21.67 -11.03 13.65
CA ALA A 150 21.31 -12.19 14.46
C ALA A 150 21.48 -11.86 15.95
N ALA A 151 20.50 -12.23 16.76
CA ALA A 151 20.66 -12.12 18.22
C ALA A 151 21.80 -13.06 18.64
N ASN A 152 22.82 -12.50 19.27
CA ASN A 152 23.92 -13.26 19.85
C ASN A 152 23.46 -14.00 21.11
#